data_a14c96ded2251068b2036774b9f1dfbd
#
_entry.id   a14c96ded2251068b2036774b9f1dfbd
#
_cell.length_a   1.000
_cell.length_b   1.000
_cell.length_c   1.000
_cell.angle_alpha   90.00
_cell.angle_beta   90.00
_cell.angle_gamma   90.00
#
_symmetry.space_group_name_H-M   'P 1'
#
loop_
_entity.id
_entity.type
_entity.pdbx_description
1 polymer ?
#
loop_
_entity_poly.entity_id
_entity_poly.type
_entity_poly.pdbx_seq_one_letter_code
_entity_poly.pdbx_strand_id
1 'polypeptide(L)'
;MRVSPLSFGASSLGGVFHSIDENRAIEALHVAVEGGMNFIDVSPYYGHYKAEIVLGKALRTVPRDKYYLSTKVGRYGKDGVNTWDYSAQRAVDSVYESMERLGVDYIDLINVHDIEFADLHQIAGETLPALVELREKGVVGHVGITDLQIENLVWVVNHVPEGTVETILNFCHFCLCDDKLCDWLDYFEQRGIGIINASPLSMGLLSERGVPSWHPAPQPLVEACSRAAQHCKAKG
;
A
#
# COMPACT_ATOMS: atom_id res chain seq x y z
N MET A 1 -13.74 -7.80 3.83
CA MET A 1 -12.67 -8.80 3.53
C MET A 1 -12.15 -9.45 4.82
N ARG A 2 -11.70 -10.70 4.77
CA ARG A 2 -10.98 -11.35 5.86
C ARG A 2 -9.56 -11.65 5.41
N VAL A 3 -8.64 -10.79 5.80
CA VAL A 3 -7.25 -10.81 5.34
C VAL A 3 -6.32 -11.47 6.37
N SER A 4 -5.19 -12.01 5.90
CA SER A 4 -4.11 -12.50 6.75
C SER A 4 -3.45 -11.34 7.52
N PRO A 5 -2.94 -11.56 8.75
CA PRO A 5 -2.26 -10.51 9.52
C PRO A 5 -1.01 -9.96 8.81
N LEU A 6 -0.33 -10.81 8.04
CA LEU A 6 0.80 -10.43 7.20
C LEU A 6 0.37 -10.39 5.75
N SER A 7 0.73 -9.32 5.04
CA SER A 7 0.39 -9.07 3.62
C SER A 7 1.64 -9.02 2.76
N PHE A 8 1.47 -9.29 1.46
CA PHE A 8 2.53 -9.21 0.48
C PHE A 8 2.59 -7.82 -0.15
N GLY A 9 3.59 -7.02 0.21
CA GLY A 9 3.86 -5.73 -0.42
C GLY A 9 4.66 -5.91 -1.71
N ALA A 10 4.05 -5.61 -2.85
CA ALA A 10 4.61 -5.86 -4.17
C ALA A 10 5.52 -4.75 -4.71
N SER A 11 5.89 -3.73 -3.93
CA SER A 11 6.74 -2.62 -4.39
C SER A 11 8.10 -3.09 -4.92
N SER A 12 8.69 -4.11 -4.29
CA SER A 12 9.96 -4.71 -4.73
C SER A 12 9.89 -5.31 -6.13
N LEU A 13 8.72 -5.77 -6.60
CA LEU A 13 8.53 -6.31 -7.95
C LEU A 13 8.77 -5.26 -9.04
N GLY A 14 8.62 -3.97 -8.70
CA GLY A 14 8.94 -2.84 -9.58
C GLY A 14 10.43 -2.54 -9.71
N GLY A 15 11.28 -3.16 -8.90
CA GLY A 15 12.70 -2.83 -8.84
C GLY A 15 12.99 -1.49 -8.15
N VAL A 16 12.10 -1.04 -7.29
CA VAL A 16 12.17 0.28 -6.61
C VAL A 16 13.41 0.41 -5.73
N PHE A 17 13.79 -0.67 -5.05
CA PHE A 17 14.90 -0.65 -4.08
C PHE A 17 16.19 -1.27 -4.64
N HIS A 18 16.08 -2.17 -5.61
CA HIS A 18 17.21 -2.86 -6.25
C HIS A 18 16.73 -3.54 -7.54
N SER A 19 17.67 -3.96 -8.39
CA SER A 19 17.32 -4.78 -9.56
C SER A 19 16.70 -6.10 -9.10
N ILE A 20 15.72 -6.58 -9.86
CA ILE A 20 15.01 -7.82 -9.57
C ILE A 20 15.25 -8.86 -10.67
N ASP A 21 15.28 -10.11 -10.27
CA ASP A 21 15.05 -11.26 -11.15
C ASP A 21 13.53 -11.54 -11.15
N GLU A 22 12.91 -11.45 -12.32
CA GLU A 22 11.46 -11.57 -12.45
C GLU A 22 10.95 -12.96 -12.06
N ASN A 23 11.69 -14.04 -12.37
CA ASN A 23 11.30 -15.39 -12.01
C ASN A 23 11.30 -15.59 -10.48
N ARG A 24 12.34 -15.07 -9.81
CA ARG A 24 12.40 -15.09 -8.34
C ARG A 24 11.32 -14.22 -7.70
N ALA A 25 10.95 -13.12 -8.33
CA ALA A 25 9.87 -12.27 -7.87
C ALA A 25 8.50 -12.99 -7.93
N ILE A 26 8.25 -13.72 -9.03
CA ILE A 26 7.06 -14.56 -9.20
C ILE A 26 7.04 -15.71 -8.17
N GLU A 27 8.17 -16.39 -7.99
CA GLU A 27 8.31 -17.45 -6.99
C GLU A 27 8.03 -16.94 -5.57
N ALA A 28 8.52 -15.76 -5.23
CA ALA A 28 8.29 -15.17 -3.92
C ALA A 28 6.80 -14.92 -3.63
N LEU A 29 6.00 -14.53 -4.63
CA LEU A 29 4.56 -14.41 -4.48
C LEU A 29 3.92 -15.77 -4.21
N HIS A 30 4.30 -16.81 -4.97
CA HIS A 30 3.75 -18.16 -4.78
C HIS A 30 4.03 -18.67 -3.36
N VAL A 31 5.28 -18.55 -2.90
CA VAL A 31 5.66 -18.92 -1.53
C VAL A 31 4.85 -18.15 -0.49
N ALA A 32 4.62 -16.86 -0.70
CA ALA A 32 3.82 -16.04 0.21
C ALA A 32 2.36 -16.52 0.29
N VAL A 33 1.73 -16.78 -0.86
CA VAL A 33 0.33 -17.25 -0.93
C VAL A 33 0.20 -18.66 -0.35
N GLU A 34 1.11 -19.57 -0.69
CA GLU A 34 1.16 -20.91 -0.11
C GLU A 34 1.40 -20.89 1.40
N GLY A 35 2.17 -19.90 1.89
CA GLY A 35 2.38 -19.63 3.30
C GLY A 35 1.18 -18.99 4.03
N GLY A 36 0.07 -18.75 3.32
CA GLY A 36 -1.19 -18.24 3.88
C GLY A 36 -1.36 -16.73 3.82
N MET A 37 -0.47 -15.97 3.17
CA MET A 37 -0.70 -14.56 2.88
C MET A 37 -1.77 -14.45 1.79
N ASN A 38 -2.89 -13.82 2.11
CA ASN A 38 -4.01 -13.66 1.18
C ASN A 38 -4.32 -12.20 0.82
N PHE A 39 -3.50 -11.25 1.25
CA PHE A 39 -3.65 -9.84 0.88
C PHE A 39 -2.38 -9.35 0.17
N ILE A 40 -2.55 -8.87 -1.06
CA ILE A 40 -1.47 -8.43 -1.95
C ILE A 40 -1.69 -6.96 -2.26
N ASP A 41 -0.70 -6.12 -1.93
CA ASP A 41 -0.75 -4.67 -2.16
C ASP A 41 0.29 -4.22 -3.19
N VAL A 42 -0.15 -3.47 -4.18
CA VAL A 42 0.67 -2.93 -5.27
C VAL A 42 0.31 -1.46 -5.57
N SER A 43 0.97 -0.85 -6.52
CA SER A 43 0.64 0.49 -7.01
C SER A 43 1.19 0.71 -8.43
N PRO A 44 0.51 1.50 -9.27
CA PRO A 44 1.03 1.99 -10.55
C PRO A 44 2.36 2.74 -10.41
N TYR A 45 2.55 3.44 -9.30
CA TYR A 45 3.78 4.17 -8.99
C TYR A 45 5.00 3.27 -8.87
N TYR A 46 4.84 2.02 -8.41
CA TYR A 46 5.96 1.15 -8.09
C TYR A 46 6.71 0.68 -9.35
N GLY A 47 7.88 1.28 -9.56
CA GLY A 47 8.72 1.01 -10.72
C GLY A 47 8.05 1.40 -12.05
N HIS A 48 7.24 2.46 -12.06
CA HIS A 48 6.55 2.98 -13.25
C HIS A 48 5.76 1.87 -13.96
N TYR A 49 4.75 1.34 -13.25
CA TYR A 49 3.84 0.25 -13.66
C TYR A 49 4.48 -1.16 -13.66
N LYS A 50 5.80 -1.28 -13.54
CA LYS A 50 6.50 -2.57 -13.62
C LYS A 50 6.03 -3.54 -12.55
N ALA A 51 5.78 -3.05 -11.31
CA ALA A 51 5.30 -3.93 -10.23
C ALA A 51 3.96 -4.58 -10.57
N GLU A 52 3.00 -3.84 -11.14
CA GLU A 52 1.71 -4.40 -11.57
C GLU A 52 1.87 -5.40 -12.72
N ILE A 53 2.75 -5.10 -13.69
CA ILE A 53 3.01 -6.00 -14.83
C ILE A 53 3.62 -7.32 -14.36
N VAL A 54 4.61 -7.28 -13.47
CA VAL A 54 5.26 -8.49 -12.93
C VAL A 54 4.29 -9.27 -12.04
N LEU A 55 3.54 -8.56 -11.20
CA LEU A 55 2.51 -9.16 -10.36
C LEU A 55 1.43 -9.83 -11.22
N GLY A 56 0.95 -9.17 -12.27
CA GLY A 56 -0.04 -9.74 -13.19
C GLY A 56 0.43 -11.05 -13.82
N LYS A 57 1.72 -11.18 -14.16
CA LYS A 57 2.28 -12.47 -14.64
C LYS A 57 2.20 -13.54 -13.56
N ALA A 58 2.54 -13.22 -12.32
CA ALA A 58 2.50 -14.15 -11.20
C ALA A 58 1.07 -14.59 -10.86
N LEU A 59 0.11 -13.68 -10.89
CA LEU A 59 -1.30 -13.95 -10.56
C LEU A 59 -1.99 -14.89 -11.54
N ARG A 60 -1.51 -15.01 -12.78
CA ARG A 60 -2.09 -15.95 -13.77
C ARG A 60 -2.10 -17.41 -13.32
N THR A 61 -1.21 -17.77 -12.40
CA THR A 61 -1.07 -19.14 -11.88
C THR A 61 -1.60 -19.30 -10.46
N VAL A 62 -2.11 -18.22 -9.85
CA VAL A 62 -2.72 -18.24 -8.53
C VAL A 62 -4.25 -18.19 -8.67
N PRO A 63 -5.02 -19.16 -8.13
CA PRO A 63 -6.48 -19.08 -8.15
C PRO A 63 -7.00 -17.79 -7.54
N ARG A 64 -7.97 -17.13 -8.20
CA ARG A 64 -8.47 -15.80 -7.82
C ARG A 64 -9.08 -15.75 -6.41
N ASP A 65 -9.63 -16.85 -5.93
CA ASP A 65 -10.22 -17.02 -4.62
C ASP A 65 -9.20 -17.14 -3.47
N LYS A 66 -7.91 -17.20 -3.79
CA LYS A 66 -6.82 -17.34 -2.81
C LYS A 66 -6.26 -16.00 -2.32
N TYR A 67 -6.64 -14.90 -2.95
CA TYR A 67 -6.09 -13.59 -2.59
C TYR A 67 -7.10 -12.47 -2.71
N TYR A 68 -6.89 -11.44 -1.92
CA TYR A 68 -7.44 -10.10 -2.09
C TYR A 68 -6.38 -9.20 -2.68
N LEU A 69 -6.73 -8.41 -3.69
CA LEU A 69 -5.84 -7.55 -4.43
C LEU A 69 -6.11 -6.09 -4.12
N SER A 70 -5.09 -5.38 -3.70
CA SER A 70 -5.09 -3.94 -3.48
C SER A 70 -4.18 -3.25 -4.48
N THR A 71 -4.68 -2.20 -5.13
CA THR A 71 -3.85 -1.24 -5.87
C THR A 71 -4.28 0.19 -5.58
N LYS A 72 -3.70 1.17 -6.27
CA LYS A 72 -3.83 2.58 -5.89
C LYS A 72 -4.05 3.47 -7.10
N VAL A 73 -4.57 4.68 -6.84
CA VAL A 73 -4.74 5.77 -7.80
C VAL A 73 -4.15 7.07 -7.26
N GLY A 74 -3.91 8.06 -8.11
CA GLY A 74 -3.52 9.40 -7.71
C GLY A 74 -2.02 9.67 -7.80
N ARG A 75 -1.16 8.69 -7.51
CA ARG A 75 0.30 8.80 -7.64
C ARG A 75 0.81 7.88 -8.73
N TYR A 76 1.51 8.47 -9.68
CA TYR A 76 2.05 7.79 -10.85
C TYR A 76 3.52 8.14 -11.02
N GLY A 77 4.17 7.56 -12.01
CA GLY A 77 5.51 7.93 -12.41
C GLY A 77 5.75 7.50 -13.85
N LYS A 78 6.44 8.34 -14.60
CA LYS A 78 6.88 8.04 -15.97
C LYS A 78 8.24 8.68 -16.20
N ASP A 79 9.16 7.92 -16.80
CA ASP A 79 10.48 8.41 -17.19
C ASP A 79 11.29 9.05 -16.03
N GLY A 80 11.12 8.51 -14.81
CA GLY A 80 11.81 8.98 -13.61
C GLY A 80 11.17 10.23 -12.97
N VAL A 81 10.07 10.74 -13.52
CA VAL A 81 9.32 11.87 -12.96
C VAL A 81 8.11 11.38 -12.20
N ASN A 82 7.98 11.83 -10.95
CA ASN A 82 6.76 11.61 -10.18
C ASN A 82 5.65 12.50 -10.75
N THR A 83 4.49 11.90 -10.96
CA THR A 83 3.29 12.62 -11.37
C THR A 83 2.15 12.32 -10.41
N TRP A 84 1.42 13.37 -10.04
CA TRP A 84 0.25 13.26 -9.20
C TRP A 84 -0.94 13.80 -9.97
N ASP A 85 -2.00 13.02 -10.03
CA ASP A 85 -3.27 13.44 -10.60
C ASP A 85 -4.39 12.72 -9.88
N TYR A 86 -5.09 13.45 -9.04
CA TYR A 86 -6.18 12.97 -8.20
C TYR A 86 -7.56 13.33 -8.77
N SER A 87 -7.63 13.75 -10.03
CA SER A 87 -8.91 14.01 -10.69
C SER A 87 -9.77 12.74 -10.81
N ALA A 88 -11.09 12.92 -10.75
CA ALA A 88 -12.04 11.80 -10.85
C ALA A 88 -11.81 10.97 -12.12
N GLN A 89 -11.65 11.64 -13.27
CA GLN A 89 -11.45 10.95 -14.55
C GLN A 89 -10.16 10.13 -14.54
N ARG A 90 -9.03 10.70 -14.06
CA ARG A 90 -7.75 9.98 -14.02
C ARG A 90 -7.79 8.80 -13.04
N ALA A 91 -8.48 8.95 -11.90
CA ALA A 91 -8.67 7.88 -10.95
C ALA A 91 -9.43 6.70 -11.57
N VAL A 92 -10.53 6.98 -12.26
CA VAL A 92 -11.32 5.95 -12.97
C VAL A 92 -10.50 5.26 -14.05
N ASP A 93 -9.83 6.02 -14.93
CA ASP A 93 -9.01 5.45 -16.00
C ASP A 93 -7.89 4.56 -15.43
N SER A 94 -7.27 5.01 -14.34
CA SER A 94 -6.21 4.25 -13.65
C SER A 94 -6.68 2.90 -13.11
N VAL A 95 -7.89 2.80 -12.61
CA VAL A 95 -8.46 1.52 -12.15
C VAL A 95 -8.49 0.51 -13.30
N TYR A 96 -9.02 0.89 -14.45
CA TYR A 96 -9.10 -0.01 -15.61
C TYR A 96 -7.71 -0.34 -16.19
N GLU A 97 -6.82 0.63 -16.25
CA GLU A 97 -5.43 0.41 -16.66
C GLU A 97 -4.69 -0.57 -15.71
N SER A 98 -4.96 -0.50 -14.40
CA SER A 98 -4.39 -1.44 -13.42
C SER A 98 -4.97 -2.83 -13.59
N MET A 99 -6.27 -2.95 -13.83
CA MET A 99 -6.92 -4.24 -14.12
C MET A 99 -6.31 -4.91 -15.35
N GLU A 100 -6.04 -4.15 -16.41
CA GLU A 100 -5.37 -4.66 -17.63
C GLU A 100 -3.95 -5.15 -17.32
N ARG A 101 -3.12 -4.37 -16.62
CA ARG A 101 -1.74 -4.75 -16.25
C ARG A 101 -1.69 -5.97 -15.34
N LEU A 102 -2.63 -6.05 -14.38
CA LEU A 102 -2.74 -7.15 -13.41
C LEU A 102 -3.42 -8.40 -14.00
N GLY A 103 -4.14 -8.25 -15.11
CA GLY A 103 -4.86 -9.35 -15.76
C GLY A 103 -6.06 -9.83 -14.93
N VAL A 104 -6.81 -8.91 -14.31
CA VAL A 104 -7.97 -9.19 -13.45
C VAL A 104 -9.19 -8.37 -13.88
N ASP A 105 -10.39 -8.89 -13.60
CA ASP A 105 -11.65 -8.23 -13.89
C ASP A 105 -12.26 -7.51 -12.66
N TYR A 106 -11.57 -7.57 -11.53
CA TYR A 106 -12.03 -7.02 -10.26
C TYR A 106 -10.87 -6.72 -9.31
N ILE A 107 -10.93 -5.58 -8.64
CA ILE A 107 -9.98 -5.16 -7.60
C ILE A 107 -10.70 -5.16 -6.24
N ASP A 108 -10.17 -5.89 -5.26
CA ASP A 108 -10.81 -6.00 -3.94
C ASP A 108 -10.73 -4.70 -3.14
N LEU A 109 -9.61 -3.98 -3.23
CA LEU A 109 -9.42 -2.70 -2.55
C LEU A 109 -8.70 -1.71 -3.47
N ILE A 110 -9.30 -0.54 -3.67
CA ILE A 110 -8.67 0.58 -4.35
C ILE A 110 -8.35 1.69 -3.34
N ASN A 111 -7.11 2.14 -3.29
CA ASN A 111 -6.68 3.22 -2.40
C ASN A 111 -6.35 4.49 -3.16
N VAL A 112 -6.67 5.65 -2.59
CA VAL A 112 -6.08 6.92 -3.02
C VAL A 112 -4.69 7.03 -2.39
N HIS A 113 -3.65 7.10 -3.23
CA HIS A 113 -2.24 6.96 -2.84
C HIS A 113 -1.66 8.27 -2.35
N ASP A 114 -1.05 8.25 -1.15
CA ASP A 114 -0.23 9.34 -0.60
C ASP A 114 -0.92 10.71 -0.72
N ILE A 115 -2.06 10.85 -0.01
CA ILE A 115 -2.95 12.02 -0.11
C ILE A 115 -2.29 13.32 0.40
N GLU A 116 -1.14 13.24 1.08
CA GLU A 116 -0.33 14.39 1.46
C GLU A 116 0.16 15.24 0.28
N PHE A 117 0.16 14.67 -0.93
CA PHE A 117 0.54 15.38 -2.16
C PHE A 117 -0.65 16.02 -2.89
N ALA A 118 -1.86 15.93 -2.34
CA ALA A 118 -3.10 16.43 -2.91
C ALA A 118 -3.70 17.57 -2.08
N ASP A 119 -4.67 18.25 -2.69
CA ASP A 119 -5.66 19.00 -1.91
C ASP A 119 -6.66 17.99 -1.31
N LEU A 120 -6.74 17.92 0.02
CA LEU A 120 -7.65 17.02 0.73
C LEU A 120 -9.12 17.28 0.39
N HIS A 121 -9.50 18.54 0.05
CA HIS A 121 -10.85 18.84 -0.43
C HIS A 121 -11.14 18.20 -1.79
N GLN A 122 -10.14 18.13 -2.69
CA GLN A 122 -10.27 17.41 -3.95
C GLN A 122 -10.43 15.90 -3.69
N ILE A 123 -9.64 15.33 -2.78
CA ILE A 123 -9.78 13.91 -2.41
C ILE A 123 -11.21 13.63 -1.92
N ALA A 124 -11.71 14.43 -0.98
CA ALA A 124 -13.02 14.22 -0.37
C ALA A 124 -14.20 14.50 -1.34
N GLY A 125 -14.08 15.52 -2.19
CA GLY A 125 -15.17 16.02 -3.03
C GLY A 125 -15.17 15.51 -4.47
N GLU A 126 -14.08 14.93 -4.96
CA GLU A 126 -13.93 14.51 -6.36
C GLU A 126 -13.44 13.07 -6.47
N THR A 127 -12.25 12.77 -5.95
CA THR A 127 -11.60 11.47 -6.16
C THR A 127 -12.37 10.32 -5.49
N LEU A 128 -12.69 10.46 -4.20
CA LEU A 128 -13.40 9.42 -3.45
C LEU A 128 -14.82 9.16 -3.98
N PRO A 129 -15.64 10.17 -4.32
CA PRO A 129 -16.93 9.94 -4.98
C PRO A 129 -16.82 9.11 -6.25
N ALA A 130 -15.84 9.36 -7.12
CA ALA A 130 -15.64 8.58 -8.33
C ALA A 130 -15.29 7.12 -8.06
N LEU A 131 -14.49 6.84 -7.03
CA LEU A 131 -14.17 5.47 -6.62
C LEU A 131 -15.34 4.76 -5.96
N VAL A 132 -16.17 5.48 -5.20
CA VAL A 132 -17.43 4.95 -4.65
C VAL A 132 -18.38 4.52 -5.78
N GLU A 133 -18.49 5.31 -6.85
CA GLU A 133 -19.28 4.90 -8.02
C GLU A 133 -18.76 3.61 -8.66
N LEU A 134 -17.43 3.41 -8.73
CA LEU A 134 -16.86 2.15 -9.22
C LEU A 134 -17.17 0.97 -8.29
N ARG A 135 -17.20 1.22 -6.98
CA ARG A 135 -17.64 0.23 -6.00
C ARG A 135 -19.10 -0.16 -6.17
N GLU A 136 -19.98 0.82 -6.36
CA GLU A 136 -21.41 0.58 -6.60
C GLU A 136 -21.67 -0.16 -7.90
N LYS A 137 -20.83 0.05 -8.92
CA LYS A 137 -20.85 -0.68 -10.20
C LYS A 137 -20.23 -2.08 -10.09
N GLY A 138 -19.64 -2.45 -8.96
CA GLY A 138 -19.00 -3.75 -8.74
C GLY A 138 -17.65 -3.93 -9.45
N VAL A 139 -17.00 -2.83 -9.87
CA VAL A 139 -15.67 -2.85 -10.49
C VAL A 139 -14.58 -3.00 -9.42
N VAL A 140 -14.78 -2.34 -8.28
CA VAL A 140 -13.93 -2.48 -7.10
C VAL A 140 -14.76 -2.90 -5.89
N GLY A 141 -14.13 -3.52 -4.89
CA GLY A 141 -14.84 -4.02 -3.71
C GLY A 141 -14.92 -3.02 -2.57
N HIS A 142 -13.80 -2.38 -2.28
CA HIS A 142 -13.63 -1.46 -1.16
C HIS A 142 -12.81 -0.24 -1.58
N VAL A 143 -12.99 0.87 -0.85
CA VAL A 143 -12.28 2.13 -1.08
C VAL A 143 -11.49 2.50 0.17
N GLY A 144 -10.23 2.89 -0.02
CA GLY A 144 -9.34 3.33 1.05
C GLY A 144 -8.48 4.54 0.67
N ILE A 145 -7.71 5.00 1.63
CA ILE A 145 -6.76 6.11 1.47
C ILE A 145 -5.42 5.75 2.11
N THR A 146 -4.32 6.33 1.60
CA THR A 146 -2.98 6.13 2.17
C THR A 146 -2.28 7.46 2.42
N ASP A 147 -1.55 7.53 3.53
CA ASP A 147 -0.76 8.71 3.90
C ASP A 147 0.35 8.34 4.91
N LEU A 148 1.40 9.14 4.94
CA LEU A 148 2.36 9.17 6.03
C LEU A 148 1.75 9.87 7.27
N GLN A 149 1.05 11.01 7.08
CA GLN A 149 0.49 11.81 8.16
C GLN A 149 -0.90 11.29 8.55
N ILE A 150 -1.02 10.80 9.77
CA ILE A 150 -2.28 10.24 10.29
C ILE A 150 -3.38 11.31 10.34
N GLU A 151 -3.01 12.55 10.62
CA GLU A 151 -3.92 13.69 10.71
C GLU A 151 -4.67 13.94 9.40
N ASN A 152 -4.02 13.74 8.25
CA ASN A 152 -4.68 13.84 6.93
C ASN A 152 -5.72 12.72 6.73
N LEU A 153 -5.38 11.49 7.12
CA LEU A 153 -6.32 10.36 7.08
C LEU A 153 -7.56 10.66 7.93
N VAL A 154 -7.34 11.13 9.16
CA VAL A 154 -8.42 11.54 10.08
C VAL A 154 -9.24 12.70 9.51
N TRP A 155 -8.58 13.69 8.90
CA TRP A 155 -9.26 14.82 8.29
C TRP A 155 -10.21 14.33 7.18
N VAL A 156 -9.73 13.51 6.25
CA VAL A 156 -10.58 13.00 5.15
C VAL A 156 -11.75 12.18 5.71
N VAL A 157 -11.49 11.26 6.64
CA VAL A 157 -12.57 10.44 7.26
C VAL A 157 -13.65 11.30 7.90
N ASN A 158 -13.29 12.45 8.49
CA ASN A 158 -14.26 13.37 9.10
C ASN A 158 -15.00 14.26 8.08
N HIS A 159 -14.56 14.35 6.83
CA HIS A 159 -15.13 15.22 5.80
C HIS A 159 -15.85 14.48 4.67
N VAL A 160 -15.98 13.16 4.78
CA VAL A 160 -16.74 12.34 3.82
C VAL A 160 -17.87 11.60 4.52
N PRO A 161 -18.93 11.17 3.81
CA PRO A 161 -19.97 10.33 4.39
C PRO A 161 -19.40 9.04 5.00
N GLU A 162 -20.01 8.57 6.06
CA GLU A 162 -19.66 7.28 6.69
C GLU A 162 -19.73 6.13 5.65
N GLY A 163 -18.74 5.23 5.67
CA GLY A 163 -18.61 4.15 4.72
C GLY A 163 -18.02 4.55 3.35
N THR A 164 -17.65 5.83 3.14
CA THR A 164 -16.88 6.23 1.96
C THR A 164 -15.46 5.66 2.01
N VAL A 165 -14.79 5.79 3.14
CA VAL A 165 -13.47 5.22 3.41
C VAL A 165 -13.65 3.99 4.29
N GLU A 166 -13.25 2.83 3.79
CA GLU A 166 -13.38 1.55 4.49
C GLU A 166 -12.05 1.04 5.04
N THR A 167 -10.93 1.56 4.50
CA THR A 167 -9.57 1.23 4.99
C THR A 167 -8.68 2.46 4.97
N ILE A 168 -7.73 2.49 5.90
CA ILE A 168 -6.56 3.37 5.83
C ILE A 168 -5.29 2.53 5.73
N LEU A 169 -4.32 3.03 4.96
CA LEU A 169 -2.96 2.52 4.99
C LEU A 169 -2.05 3.62 5.49
N ASN A 170 -1.40 3.38 6.63
CA ASN A 170 -0.43 4.31 7.18
C ASN A 170 0.99 3.77 7.03
N PHE A 171 1.92 4.67 6.74
CA PHE A 171 3.30 4.34 6.43
C PHE A 171 4.22 4.64 7.62
N CYS A 172 4.95 3.63 8.10
CA CYS A 172 6.00 3.72 9.13
C CYS A 172 5.60 4.09 10.57
N HIS A 173 4.34 4.35 10.91
CA HIS A 173 3.93 4.75 12.26
C HIS A 173 3.41 3.60 13.15
N PHE A 174 3.72 2.36 12.78
CA PHE A 174 3.50 1.20 13.65
C PHE A 174 4.66 0.21 13.50
N CYS A 175 5.75 0.51 14.20
CA CYS A 175 6.97 -0.27 14.22
C CYS A 175 7.69 -0.09 15.59
N LEU A 176 8.82 -0.78 15.80
CA LEU A 176 9.54 -0.74 17.09
C LEU A 176 10.10 0.65 17.45
N CYS A 177 10.23 1.56 16.50
CA CYS A 177 10.78 2.91 16.76
C CYS A 177 9.75 4.04 16.58
N ASP A 178 8.53 3.73 16.17
CA ASP A 178 7.43 4.69 16.03
C ASP A 178 6.08 3.97 16.17
N ASP A 179 5.29 4.33 17.14
CA ASP A 179 4.01 3.72 17.50
C ASP A 179 2.83 4.71 17.49
N LYS A 180 2.99 5.86 16.84
CA LYS A 180 1.96 6.90 16.78
C LYS A 180 0.59 6.42 16.31
N LEU A 181 0.56 5.41 15.42
CA LEU A 181 -0.70 4.84 14.95
C LEU A 181 -1.50 4.21 16.10
N CYS A 182 -0.85 3.77 17.19
CA CYS A 182 -1.54 3.21 18.35
C CYS A 182 -2.55 4.18 18.96
N ASP A 183 -2.28 5.48 18.95
CA ASP A 183 -3.18 6.50 19.53
C ASP A 183 -4.48 6.65 18.74
N TRP A 184 -4.54 6.11 17.52
CA TRP A 184 -5.65 6.23 16.59
C TRP A 184 -6.40 4.93 16.32
N LEU A 185 -5.96 3.80 16.87
CA LEU A 185 -6.58 2.49 16.60
C LEU A 185 -8.07 2.49 16.97
N ASP A 186 -8.42 2.92 18.17
CA ASP A 186 -9.80 3.01 18.65
C ASP A 186 -10.66 3.93 17.78
N TYR A 187 -10.09 5.03 17.28
CA TYR A 187 -10.78 5.98 16.42
C TYR A 187 -11.24 5.33 15.11
N PHE A 188 -10.36 4.57 14.46
CA PHE A 188 -10.67 3.88 13.21
C PHE A 188 -11.55 2.66 13.43
N GLU A 189 -11.29 1.88 14.48
CA GLU A 189 -12.06 0.68 14.81
C GLU A 189 -13.54 1.01 15.11
N GLN A 190 -13.81 2.05 15.91
CA GLN A 190 -15.18 2.51 16.20
C GLN A 190 -15.95 2.94 14.96
N ARG A 191 -15.28 3.28 13.87
CA ARG A 191 -15.87 3.64 12.58
C ARG A 191 -15.93 2.47 11.58
N GLY A 192 -15.50 1.28 12.00
CA GLY A 192 -15.44 0.11 11.13
C GLY A 192 -14.39 0.21 10.01
N ILE A 193 -13.37 1.09 10.17
CA ILE A 193 -12.32 1.31 9.19
C ILE A 193 -11.17 0.34 9.45
N GLY A 194 -10.84 -0.48 8.44
CA GLY A 194 -9.71 -1.39 8.49
C GLY A 194 -8.37 -0.65 8.43
N ILE A 195 -7.38 -1.13 9.17
CA ILE A 195 -6.05 -0.51 9.25
C ILE A 195 -5.01 -1.40 8.58
N ILE A 196 -4.24 -0.84 7.67
CA ILE A 196 -3.08 -1.46 7.03
C ILE A 196 -1.84 -0.66 7.45
N ASN A 197 -0.83 -1.35 7.99
CA ASN A 197 0.44 -0.74 8.30
C ASN A 197 1.49 -1.13 7.25
N ALA A 198 2.06 -0.15 6.59
CA ALA A 198 3.14 -0.33 5.63
C ALA A 198 4.51 -0.03 6.25
N SER A 199 5.55 -0.69 5.72
CA SER A 199 6.95 -0.51 6.13
C SER A 199 7.23 -0.76 7.62
N PRO A 200 6.83 -1.91 8.19
CA PRO A 200 7.01 -2.22 9.61
C PRO A 200 8.49 -2.33 10.03
N LEU A 201 9.40 -2.44 9.07
CA LEU A 201 10.85 -2.40 9.29
C LEU A 201 11.46 -1.03 9.01
N SER A 202 10.65 0.04 8.93
CA SER A 202 11.08 1.43 8.71
C SER A 202 12.11 1.54 7.58
N MET A 203 11.73 1.10 6.36
CA MET A 203 12.58 1.18 5.16
C MET A 203 13.98 0.54 5.32
N GLY A 204 14.07 -0.51 6.12
CA GLY A 204 15.31 -1.24 6.39
C GLY A 204 16.01 -0.86 7.69
N LEU A 205 15.58 0.18 8.39
CA LEU A 205 16.17 0.63 9.66
C LEU A 205 16.21 -0.49 10.72
N LEU A 206 15.17 -1.31 10.78
CA LEU A 206 15.02 -2.44 11.70
C LEU A 206 15.46 -3.77 11.05
N SER A 207 16.32 -3.74 10.05
CA SER A 207 16.84 -4.93 9.37
C SER A 207 18.35 -5.04 9.50
N GLU A 208 18.88 -6.26 9.31
CA GLU A 208 20.34 -6.52 9.31
C GLU A 208 21.07 -5.87 8.12
N ARG A 209 20.36 -5.55 7.03
CA ARG A 209 20.94 -4.89 5.86
C ARG A 209 21.30 -3.44 6.14
N GLY A 210 20.72 -2.86 7.20
CA GLY A 210 20.84 -1.45 7.50
C GLY A 210 20.04 -0.56 6.54
N VAL A 211 20.26 0.73 6.64
CA VAL A 211 19.53 1.74 5.90
C VAL A 211 20.22 2.12 4.58
N PRO A 212 19.46 2.45 3.54
CA PRO A 212 20.01 3.08 2.33
C PRO A 212 20.55 4.48 2.65
N SER A 213 21.45 5.00 1.81
CA SER A 213 22.14 6.28 2.03
C SER A 213 21.18 7.51 2.07
N TRP A 214 20.00 7.39 1.53
CA TRP A 214 18.97 8.45 1.54
C TRP A 214 18.06 8.42 2.77
N HIS A 215 18.22 7.43 3.66
CA HIS A 215 17.30 7.26 4.80
C HIS A 215 17.42 8.44 5.78
N PRO A 216 16.29 9.05 6.21
CA PRO A 216 16.32 10.28 7.02
C PRO A 216 16.67 10.09 8.49
N ALA A 217 16.80 8.83 8.98
CA ALA A 217 17.08 8.56 10.39
C ALA A 217 18.44 9.13 10.80
N PRO A 218 18.53 9.86 11.94
CA PRO A 218 19.79 10.32 12.47
C PRO A 218 20.64 9.15 12.96
N GLN A 219 21.96 9.32 12.92
CA GLN A 219 22.93 8.25 13.25
C GLN A 219 22.68 7.55 14.60
N PRO A 220 22.32 8.25 15.70
CA PRO A 220 22.03 7.58 16.97
C PRO A 220 20.84 6.61 16.88
N LEU A 221 19.82 6.93 16.09
CA LEU A 221 18.69 6.04 15.86
C LEU A 221 19.08 4.82 15.02
N VAL A 222 19.86 5.01 13.96
CA VAL A 222 20.39 3.92 13.14
C VAL A 222 21.16 2.92 14.01
N GLU A 223 22.03 3.41 14.89
CA GLU A 223 22.82 2.56 15.80
C GLU A 223 21.92 1.82 16.82
N ALA A 224 20.91 2.49 17.37
CA ALA A 224 19.96 1.88 18.30
C ALA A 224 19.18 0.74 17.63
N CYS A 225 18.64 1.00 16.42
CA CYS A 225 17.90 0.00 15.65
C CYS A 225 18.79 -1.17 15.20
N SER A 226 20.05 -0.91 14.84
CA SER A 226 21.01 -1.97 14.52
C SER A 226 21.25 -2.89 15.72
N ARG A 227 21.41 -2.33 16.92
CA ARG A 227 21.54 -3.13 18.16
C ARG A 227 20.27 -3.95 18.43
N ALA A 228 19.09 -3.36 18.22
CA ALA A 228 17.81 -4.07 18.40
C ALA A 228 17.68 -5.25 17.42
N ALA A 229 17.99 -5.04 16.13
CA ALA A 229 17.97 -6.10 15.12
C ALA A 229 18.93 -7.25 15.47
N GLN A 230 20.15 -6.92 15.90
CA GLN A 230 21.15 -7.92 16.35
C GLN A 230 20.66 -8.69 17.59
N HIS A 231 20.02 -8.01 18.53
CA HIS A 231 19.45 -8.66 19.71
C HIS A 231 18.33 -9.65 19.33
N CYS A 232 17.40 -9.25 18.46
CA CYS A 232 16.35 -10.13 17.97
C CYS A 232 16.93 -11.37 17.29
N LYS A 233 17.92 -11.19 16.41
CA LYS A 233 18.60 -12.31 15.75
C LYS A 233 19.25 -13.28 16.73
N ALA A 234 19.89 -12.78 17.77
CA ALA A 234 20.53 -13.61 18.78
C ALA A 234 19.54 -14.42 19.65
N LYS A 235 18.26 -14.04 19.61
CA LYS A 235 17.19 -14.73 20.35
C LYS A 235 16.40 -15.74 19.50
N GLY A 236 16.54 -15.74 18.20
CA GLY A 236 15.85 -16.60 17.23
C GLY A 236 14.66 -15.88 16.61
#